data_405b3c310e5447de4031505f81b9aee8
#
_entry.id   405b3c310e5447de4031505f81b9aee8
#
_cell.length_a   1.000
_cell.length_b   1.000
_cell.length_c   1.000
_cell.angle_alpha   90.00
_cell.angle_beta   90.00
_cell.angle_gamma   90.00
#
_symmetry.space_group_name_H-M   'P 1'
#
loop_
_entity.id
_entity.type
_entity.pdbx_description
1 polymer ?
#
loop_
_entity_poly.entity_id
_entity_poly.type
_entity_poly.pdbx_seq_one_letter_code
_entity_poly.pdbx_strand_id
1 'polypeptide(L)'
;MVFNTMTTRITRNSGNTEWLTPPEIIEAARAVMMGIELDPASSDAAQKIVKAERYYTAEQDGLIQPWEGRVWLNPPYRQPLIQKFTQVLCEAYDSGKVNQAIVLTNNASETKWFQAIAHRSAAICFPKTRIKFFSPDLVKGRQPLQGQTIFYLTWQTWRATQFDYHFSQFGQVIVKKQRGML
;
A
#
# COMPACT_ATOMS: atom_id res chain seq x y z
N MET A 1 36.81 23.22 -23.98
CA MET A 1 35.36 23.15 -23.72
C MET A 1 35.12 21.99 -22.78
N VAL A 2 34.86 22.27 -21.50
CA VAL A 2 34.65 21.26 -20.47
C VAL A 2 33.15 21.10 -20.32
N PHE A 3 32.60 19.97 -20.73
CA PHE A 3 31.18 19.65 -20.51
C PHE A 3 31.00 19.30 -19.04
N ASN A 4 30.39 20.21 -18.30
CA ASN A 4 29.99 19.98 -16.91
C ASN A 4 28.70 19.15 -16.90
N THR A 5 28.83 17.83 -16.72
CA THR A 5 27.68 16.93 -16.53
C THR A 5 27.10 17.20 -15.14
N MET A 6 26.07 18.03 -15.06
CA MET A 6 25.22 18.15 -13.86
C MET A 6 24.51 16.83 -13.64
N THR A 7 25.09 15.98 -12.80
CA THR A 7 24.40 14.84 -12.24
C THR A 7 23.36 15.36 -11.27
N THR A 8 22.10 15.42 -11.71
CA THR A 8 20.98 15.79 -10.85
C THR A 8 20.84 14.71 -9.77
N ARG A 9 21.47 14.92 -8.61
CA ARG A 9 21.20 14.14 -7.42
C ARG A 9 19.74 14.33 -7.07
N ILE A 10 18.92 13.31 -7.31
CA ILE A 10 17.59 13.24 -6.74
C ILE A 10 17.77 13.19 -5.23
N THR A 11 17.60 14.34 -4.57
CA THR A 11 17.66 14.44 -3.12
C THR A 11 16.49 13.65 -2.55
N ARG A 12 16.78 12.46 -2.06
CA ARG A 12 15.84 11.61 -1.35
C ARG A 12 15.69 12.16 0.07
N ASN A 13 14.46 12.40 0.45
CA ASN A 13 13.92 12.66 1.78
C ASN A 13 14.00 14.09 2.31
N SER A 14 12.81 14.72 2.37
CA SER A 14 12.45 15.58 3.49
C SER A 14 12.47 14.72 4.75
N GLY A 15 13.25 15.01 5.77
CA GLY A 15 13.47 14.19 6.98
C GLY A 15 12.22 13.79 7.81
N ASN A 16 11.02 13.95 7.28
CA ASN A 16 9.76 13.48 7.86
C ASN A 16 9.40 12.15 7.20
N THR A 17 9.45 11.08 7.97
CA THR A 17 9.19 9.70 7.51
C THR A 17 7.73 9.28 7.65
N GLU A 18 6.90 10.07 8.30
CA GLU A 18 5.48 9.77 8.52
C GLU A 18 4.60 10.53 7.54
N TRP A 19 4.03 9.81 6.61
CA TRP A 19 3.08 10.34 5.64
C TRP A 19 1.75 9.61 5.78
N LEU A 20 0.69 10.36 6.12
CA LEU A 20 -0.64 9.84 6.34
C LEU A 20 -1.38 9.71 5.01
N THR A 21 -1.97 8.56 4.78
CA THR A 21 -2.83 8.31 3.60
C THR A 21 -4.10 9.16 3.67
N PRO A 22 -4.54 9.76 2.54
CA PRO A 22 -5.80 10.50 2.49
C PRO A 22 -6.99 9.68 3.00
N PRO A 23 -7.87 10.28 3.83
CA PRO A 23 -9.03 9.59 4.40
C PRO A 23 -9.91 8.90 3.36
N GLU A 24 -10.10 9.50 2.20
CA GLU A 24 -10.93 8.95 1.11
C GLU A 24 -10.42 7.61 0.59
N ILE A 25 -9.11 7.38 0.58
CA ILE A 25 -8.50 6.10 0.18
C ILE A 25 -8.71 5.05 1.28
N ILE A 26 -8.56 5.46 2.54
CA ILE A 26 -8.77 4.57 3.68
C ILE A 26 -10.23 4.14 3.78
N GLU A 27 -11.18 5.06 3.58
CA GLU A 27 -12.61 4.72 3.60
C GLU A 27 -12.99 3.79 2.43
N ALA A 28 -12.42 4.00 1.24
CA ALA A 28 -12.59 3.06 0.14
C ALA A 28 -12.03 1.67 0.48
N ALA A 29 -10.84 1.60 1.09
CA ALA A 29 -10.25 0.34 1.52
C ALA A 29 -11.11 -0.36 2.58
N ARG A 30 -11.62 0.38 3.55
CA ARG A 30 -12.52 -0.10 4.59
C ARG A 30 -13.82 -0.66 3.99
N ALA A 31 -14.42 0.04 3.03
CA ALA A 31 -15.64 -0.40 2.37
C ALA A 31 -15.42 -1.71 1.60
N VAL A 32 -14.32 -1.82 0.84
CA VAL A 32 -13.97 -3.03 0.07
C VAL A 32 -13.77 -4.24 0.99
N MET A 33 -13.00 -4.08 2.06
CA MET A 33 -12.64 -5.16 2.97
C MET A 33 -13.70 -5.41 4.06
N MET A 34 -14.69 -4.51 4.21
CA MET A 34 -15.69 -4.53 5.30
C MET A 34 -15.04 -4.35 6.69
N GLY A 35 -14.03 -3.50 6.77
CA GLY A 35 -13.24 -3.22 7.96
C GLY A 35 -11.75 -3.41 7.73
N ILE A 36 -10.94 -2.85 8.62
CA ILE A 36 -9.49 -3.02 8.66
C ILE A 36 -9.15 -3.63 10.01
N GLU A 37 -8.69 -4.88 10.02
CA GLU A 37 -8.35 -5.58 11.26
C GLU A 37 -6.91 -5.33 11.68
N LEU A 38 -6.01 -5.10 10.71
CA LEU A 38 -4.60 -4.87 10.98
C LEU A 38 -3.99 -3.79 10.07
N ASP A 39 -3.22 -2.87 10.68
CA ASP A 39 -2.28 -1.97 10.01
C ASP A 39 -0.88 -2.20 10.59
N PRO A 40 -0.03 -3.04 9.96
CA PRO A 40 1.23 -3.48 10.54
C PRO A 40 2.38 -2.48 10.39
N ALA A 41 2.18 -1.36 9.72
CA ALA A 41 3.20 -0.35 9.46
C ALA A 41 2.66 1.05 9.75
N SER A 42 2.26 1.30 10.98
CA SER A 42 1.45 2.43 11.38
C SER A 42 2.12 3.35 12.41
N SER A 43 1.36 4.36 12.80
CA SER A 43 1.65 5.26 13.92
C SER A 43 0.34 5.71 14.57
N ASP A 44 0.41 6.27 15.78
CA ASP A 44 -0.76 6.84 16.47
C ASP A 44 -1.43 7.95 15.65
N ALA A 45 -0.63 8.71 14.90
CA ALA A 45 -1.16 9.74 13.99
C ALA A 45 -1.94 9.11 12.82
N ALA A 46 -1.42 8.05 12.20
CA ALA A 46 -2.08 7.33 11.12
C ALA A 46 -3.39 6.70 11.59
N GLN A 47 -3.44 6.20 12.82
CA GLN A 47 -4.62 5.54 13.37
C GLN A 47 -5.81 6.48 13.63
N LYS A 48 -5.61 7.78 13.69
CA LYS A 48 -6.71 8.77 13.68
C LYS A 48 -7.54 8.67 12.39
N ILE A 49 -6.92 8.21 11.29
CA ILE A 49 -7.54 8.04 9.97
C ILE A 49 -7.84 6.56 9.70
N VAL A 50 -6.84 5.69 9.84
CA VAL A 50 -6.96 4.26 9.48
C VAL A 50 -7.93 3.53 10.40
N LYS A 51 -7.91 3.77 11.69
CA LYS A 51 -8.80 3.16 12.70
C LYS A 51 -8.88 1.63 12.52
N ALA A 52 -7.72 0.99 12.40
CA ALA A 52 -7.61 -0.47 12.39
C ALA A 52 -7.92 -1.02 13.79
N GLU A 53 -8.44 -2.25 13.87
CA GLU A 53 -8.68 -2.91 15.15
C GLU A 53 -7.38 -3.17 15.92
N ARG A 54 -6.30 -3.48 15.18
CA ARG A 54 -4.93 -3.62 15.67
C ARG A 54 -3.97 -2.89 14.75
N TYR A 55 -2.90 -2.35 15.31
CA TYR A 55 -1.83 -1.75 14.53
C TYR A 55 -0.50 -1.91 15.24
N TYR A 56 0.59 -1.77 14.50
CA TYR A 56 1.94 -1.82 15.04
C TYR A 56 2.71 -0.57 14.64
N THR A 57 3.34 0.05 15.63
CA THR A 57 4.22 1.20 15.43
C THR A 57 5.66 0.76 15.11
N ALA A 58 6.52 1.71 14.80
CA ALA A 58 7.93 1.43 14.54
C ALA A 58 8.64 0.83 15.76
N GLU A 59 8.23 1.22 16.99
CA GLU A 59 8.78 0.72 18.25
C GLU A 59 8.39 -0.75 18.51
N GLN A 60 7.21 -1.14 18.07
CA GLN A 60 6.70 -2.52 18.21
C GLN A 60 7.22 -3.46 17.12
N ASP A 61 7.83 -2.91 16.06
CA ASP A 61 8.31 -3.63 14.89
C ASP A 61 7.29 -4.61 14.29
N GLY A 62 6.41 -4.09 13.45
CA GLY A 62 5.37 -4.91 12.81
C GLY A 62 5.88 -6.09 11.98
N LEU A 63 7.19 -6.13 11.64
CA LEU A 63 7.78 -7.25 10.90
C LEU A 63 7.88 -8.54 11.72
N ILE A 64 7.91 -8.44 13.05
CA ILE A 64 8.02 -9.59 13.96
C ILE A 64 6.70 -9.95 14.61
N GLN A 65 5.65 -9.20 14.30
CA GLN A 65 4.32 -9.39 14.89
C GLN A 65 3.45 -10.32 14.02
N PRO A 66 2.39 -10.93 14.59
CA PRO A 66 1.47 -11.76 13.80
C PRO A 66 0.61 -10.92 12.86
N TRP A 67 0.50 -11.38 11.60
CA TRP A 67 -0.37 -10.78 10.59
C TRP A 67 -1.54 -11.72 10.28
N GLU A 68 -2.75 -11.24 10.52
CA GLU A 68 -3.97 -12.02 10.35
C GLU A 68 -5.13 -11.13 9.90
N GLY A 69 -6.12 -11.72 9.22
CA GLY A 69 -7.37 -11.07 8.87
C GLY A 69 -7.26 -10.13 7.67
N ARG A 70 -7.88 -8.95 7.78
CA ARG A 70 -7.99 -7.93 6.73
C ARG A 70 -6.97 -6.83 6.97
N VAL A 71 -5.97 -6.77 6.10
CA VAL A 71 -4.79 -5.92 6.28
C VAL A 71 -4.86 -4.69 5.38
N TRP A 72 -4.68 -3.51 5.97
CA TRP A 72 -4.26 -2.31 5.27
C TRP A 72 -2.75 -2.17 5.40
N LEU A 73 -2.03 -1.99 4.29
CA LEU A 73 -0.58 -1.85 4.31
C LEU A 73 -0.13 -0.65 3.48
N ASN A 74 0.41 0.37 4.14
CA ASN A 74 1.19 1.46 3.53
C ASN A 74 2.59 1.45 4.16
N PRO A 75 3.51 0.59 3.68
CA PRO A 75 4.78 0.35 4.34
C PRO A 75 5.76 1.50 4.10
N PRO A 76 6.83 1.62 4.92
CA PRO A 76 7.93 2.50 4.61
C PRO A 76 8.57 2.16 3.26
N TYR A 77 8.63 3.12 2.32
CA TYR A 77 9.10 2.88 0.93
C TYR A 77 10.62 2.76 0.79
N ARG A 78 11.39 2.92 1.87
CA ARG A 78 12.85 2.78 1.84
C ARG A 78 13.27 1.31 1.85
N GLN A 79 14.36 1.02 1.14
CA GLN A 79 15.03 -0.29 1.23
C GLN A 79 15.79 -0.42 2.57
N PRO A 80 15.83 -1.63 3.17
CA PRO A 80 15.18 -2.88 2.74
C PRO A 80 13.75 -3.05 3.27
N LEU A 81 13.15 -2.04 3.94
CA LEU A 81 11.89 -2.20 4.65
C LEU A 81 10.72 -2.55 3.72
N ILE A 82 10.58 -1.87 2.59
CA ILE A 82 9.52 -2.17 1.61
C ILE A 82 9.55 -3.65 1.22
N GLN A 83 10.73 -4.21 0.96
CA GLN A 83 10.89 -5.61 0.59
C GLN A 83 10.49 -6.54 1.74
N LYS A 84 10.90 -6.24 2.98
CA LYS A 84 10.58 -7.05 4.16
C LYS A 84 9.08 -7.06 4.44
N PHE A 85 8.44 -5.89 4.50
CA PHE A 85 6.99 -5.79 4.75
C PHE A 85 6.18 -6.53 3.68
N THR A 86 6.56 -6.40 2.42
CA THR A 86 5.87 -7.08 1.32
C THR A 86 6.10 -8.58 1.32
N GLN A 87 7.26 -9.04 1.77
CA GLN A 87 7.54 -10.46 1.95
C GLN A 87 6.66 -11.06 3.05
N VAL A 88 6.62 -10.44 4.25
CA VAL A 88 5.76 -10.89 5.36
C VAL A 88 4.29 -10.93 4.93
N LEU A 89 3.81 -9.90 4.21
CA LEU A 89 2.46 -9.92 3.67
C LEU A 89 2.21 -11.13 2.77
N CYS A 90 3.12 -11.37 1.80
CA CYS A 90 2.97 -12.48 0.86
C CYS A 90 2.93 -13.84 1.57
N GLU A 91 3.82 -14.05 2.55
CA GLU A 91 3.87 -15.28 3.35
C GLU A 91 2.58 -15.47 4.18
N ALA A 92 2.11 -14.41 4.83
CA ALA A 92 0.86 -14.45 5.61
C ALA A 92 -0.37 -14.66 4.72
N TYR A 93 -0.39 -14.09 3.52
CA TYR A 93 -1.47 -14.29 2.55
C TYR A 93 -1.45 -15.72 1.99
N ASP A 94 -0.30 -16.22 1.55
CA ASP A 94 -0.15 -17.57 0.99
C ASP A 94 -0.50 -18.67 2.01
N SER A 95 -0.25 -18.41 3.31
CA SER A 95 -0.62 -19.32 4.40
C SER A 95 -2.10 -19.23 4.82
N GLY A 96 -2.88 -18.31 4.24
CA GLY A 96 -4.29 -18.09 4.56
C GLY A 96 -4.56 -17.32 5.86
N LYS A 97 -3.53 -16.89 6.60
CA LYS A 97 -3.68 -16.04 7.80
C LYS A 97 -4.25 -14.67 7.45
N VAL A 98 -3.72 -14.04 6.42
CA VAL A 98 -4.28 -12.83 5.82
C VAL A 98 -5.26 -13.25 4.73
N ASN A 99 -6.53 -12.91 4.90
CA ASN A 99 -7.58 -13.29 3.95
C ASN A 99 -7.88 -12.20 2.92
N GLN A 100 -7.62 -10.95 3.26
CA GLN A 100 -7.69 -9.80 2.36
C GLN A 100 -6.58 -8.81 2.70
N ALA A 101 -6.03 -8.15 1.69
CA ALA A 101 -5.13 -7.03 1.91
C ALA A 101 -5.31 -5.95 0.84
N ILE A 102 -5.32 -4.68 1.27
CA ILE A 102 -5.12 -3.55 0.37
C ILE A 102 -3.77 -2.92 0.68
N VAL A 103 -2.95 -2.82 -0.37
CA VAL A 103 -1.55 -2.39 -0.26
C VAL A 103 -1.33 -1.15 -1.11
N LEU A 104 -0.84 -0.09 -0.50
CA LEU A 104 -0.44 1.14 -1.19
C LEU A 104 1.09 1.22 -1.25
N THR A 105 1.65 1.32 -2.45
CA THR A 105 3.11 1.45 -2.65
C THR A 105 3.45 2.48 -3.72
N ASN A 106 4.71 2.87 -3.79
CA ASN A 106 5.24 3.54 -4.97
C ASN A 106 5.30 2.61 -6.17
N ASN A 107 5.23 3.18 -7.38
CA ASN A 107 5.46 2.44 -8.61
C ASN A 107 6.92 1.98 -8.67
N ALA A 108 7.11 0.67 -8.74
CA ALA A 108 8.41 0.01 -8.87
C ALA A 108 8.22 -1.34 -9.55
N SER A 109 7.54 -1.32 -10.70
CA SER A 109 7.07 -2.52 -11.41
C SER A 109 8.20 -3.47 -11.82
N GLU A 110 9.43 -3.00 -11.90
CA GLU A 110 10.63 -3.77 -12.20
C GLU A 110 11.17 -4.56 -11.02
N THR A 111 10.68 -4.30 -9.80
CA THR A 111 11.20 -4.93 -8.58
C THR A 111 10.53 -6.25 -8.24
N LYS A 112 11.30 -7.17 -7.63
CA LYS A 112 10.78 -8.49 -7.22
C LYS A 112 9.63 -8.37 -6.22
N TRP A 113 9.71 -7.46 -5.26
CA TRP A 113 8.67 -7.28 -4.25
C TRP A 113 7.35 -6.76 -4.87
N PHE A 114 7.43 -5.83 -5.83
CA PHE A 114 6.25 -5.33 -6.54
C PHE A 114 5.59 -6.45 -7.35
N GLN A 115 6.38 -7.22 -8.09
CA GLN A 115 5.89 -8.35 -8.87
C GLN A 115 5.25 -9.43 -7.99
N ALA A 116 5.82 -9.68 -6.80
CA ALA A 116 5.26 -10.67 -5.86
C ALA A 116 3.85 -10.28 -5.36
N ILE A 117 3.62 -9.00 -5.03
CA ILE A 117 2.30 -8.49 -4.66
C ILE A 117 1.37 -8.50 -5.89
N ALA A 118 1.85 -7.97 -7.02
CA ALA A 118 1.08 -7.90 -8.25
C ALA A 118 0.60 -9.28 -8.69
N HIS A 119 1.43 -10.33 -8.55
CA HIS A 119 1.04 -11.70 -8.89
C HIS A 119 -0.16 -12.20 -8.06
N ARG A 120 -0.19 -11.90 -6.75
CA ARG A 120 -1.22 -12.32 -5.79
C ARG A 120 -2.49 -11.46 -5.83
N SER A 121 -2.42 -10.28 -6.44
CA SER A 121 -3.54 -9.35 -6.46
C SER A 121 -4.68 -9.87 -7.34
N ALA A 122 -5.91 -9.73 -6.86
CA ALA A 122 -7.15 -9.92 -7.64
C ALA A 122 -7.48 -8.67 -8.47
N ALA A 123 -7.11 -7.48 -7.97
CA ALA A 123 -7.27 -6.23 -8.69
C ALA A 123 -6.13 -5.25 -8.37
N ILE A 124 -5.87 -4.31 -9.28
CA ILE A 124 -4.84 -3.28 -9.15
C ILE A 124 -5.43 -1.95 -9.62
N CYS A 125 -5.26 -0.90 -8.82
CA CYS A 125 -5.60 0.46 -9.21
C CYS A 125 -4.32 1.27 -9.49
N PHE A 126 -4.29 1.95 -10.63
CA PHE A 126 -3.30 2.94 -11.00
C PHE A 126 -3.92 4.33 -10.86
N PRO A 127 -3.61 5.07 -9.77
CA PRO A 127 -4.19 6.39 -9.56
C PRO A 127 -3.92 7.34 -10.71
N LYS A 128 -4.95 8.07 -11.16
CA LYS A 128 -4.86 9.05 -12.28
C LYS A 128 -4.00 10.27 -11.96
N THR A 129 -3.76 10.49 -10.66
CA THR A 129 -2.85 11.53 -10.14
C THR A 129 -2.02 10.96 -9.01
N ARG A 130 -0.86 11.56 -8.72
CA ARG A 130 -0.08 11.19 -7.54
C ARG A 130 -0.86 11.46 -6.27
N ILE A 131 -0.92 10.48 -5.36
CA ILE A 131 -1.61 10.61 -4.09
C ILE A 131 -0.88 11.63 -3.23
N LYS A 132 -1.60 12.66 -2.78
CA LYS A 132 -1.06 13.69 -1.90
C LYS A 132 -1.25 13.26 -0.45
N PHE A 133 -0.20 12.77 0.15
CA PHE A 133 -0.19 12.38 1.55
C PHE A 133 -0.24 13.61 2.47
N PHE A 134 -0.66 13.41 3.70
CA PHE A 134 -0.67 14.42 4.75
C PHE A 134 0.52 14.23 5.68
N SER A 135 1.05 15.33 6.22
CA SER A 135 1.95 15.26 7.38
C SER A 135 1.17 14.86 8.65
N PRO A 136 1.85 14.47 9.75
CA PRO A 136 1.19 14.17 11.02
C PRO A 136 0.28 15.28 11.54
N ASP A 137 0.60 16.55 11.21
CA ASP A 137 -0.20 17.73 11.55
C ASP A 137 -1.41 17.94 10.60
N LEU A 138 -1.70 16.96 9.77
CA LEU A 138 -2.78 16.99 8.76
C LEU A 138 -2.63 18.11 7.72
N VAL A 139 -1.43 18.66 7.57
CA VAL A 139 -1.12 19.60 6.48
C VAL A 139 -0.84 18.77 5.23
N LYS A 140 -1.51 19.10 4.14
CA LYS A 140 -1.32 18.44 2.84
C LYS A 140 0.12 18.59 2.37
N GLY A 141 0.83 17.47 2.27
CA GLY A 141 2.22 17.42 1.87
C GLY A 141 2.44 17.83 0.40
N ARG A 142 3.70 18.01 0.03
CA ARG A 142 4.06 18.18 -1.38
C ARG A 142 3.72 16.93 -2.17
N GLN A 143 3.46 17.09 -3.46
CA GLN A 143 3.21 15.96 -4.35
C GLN A 143 4.42 15.00 -4.32
N PRO A 144 4.22 13.69 -4.10
CA PRO A 144 5.33 12.73 -4.08
C PRO A 144 6.05 12.69 -5.43
N LEU A 145 7.34 12.37 -5.41
CA LEU A 145 8.16 12.30 -6.63
C LEU A 145 7.76 11.14 -7.55
N GLN A 146 7.23 10.06 -6.99
CA GLN A 146 6.82 8.86 -7.73
C GLN A 146 5.31 8.73 -7.75
N GLY A 147 4.76 8.07 -8.78
CA GLY A 147 3.40 7.58 -8.81
C GLY A 147 3.21 6.44 -7.80
N GLN A 148 1.96 6.11 -7.51
CA GLN A 148 1.60 5.02 -6.62
C GLN A 148 0.79 3.96 -7.34
N THR A 149 0.77 2.77 -6.74
CA THR A 149 -0.10 1.65 -7.14
C THR A 149 -0.80 1.13 -5.89
N ILE A 150 -2.09 0.81 -6.03
CA ILE A 150 -2.88 0.20 -4.96
C ILE A 150 -3.26 -1.20 -5.42
N PHE A 151 -2.90 -2.19 -4.61
CA PHE A 151 -3.16 -3.60 -4.87
C PHE A 151 -4.27 -4.12 -3.96
N TYR A 152 -5.09 -5.02 -4.47
CA TYR A 152 -6.06 -5.75 -3.67
C TYR A 152 -5.83 -7.25 -3.79
N LEU A 153 -5.49 -7.86 -2.68
CA LEU A 153 -5.30 -9.30 -2.53
C LEU A 153 -6.55 -9.89 -1.87
N THR A 154 -7.14 -10.90 -2.49
CA THR A 154 -8.27 -11.66 -1.93
C THR A 154 -8.39 -13.00 -2.63
N TRP A 155 -8.72 -14.05 -1.88
CA TRP A 155 -9.10 -15.35 -2.43
C TRP A 155 -10.53 -15.35 -2.99
N GLN A 156 -11.36 -14.41 -2.53
CA GLN A 156 -12.75 -14.23 -2.97
C GLN A 156 -12.77 -13.27 -4.17
N THR A 157 -12.46 -13.79 -5.35
CA THR A 157 -12.25 -12.98 -6.56
C THR A 157 -13.47 -12.16 -6.99
N TRP A 158 -14.68 -12.58 -6.63
CA TRP A 158 -15.89 -11.78 -6.83
C TRP A 158 -15.83 -10.43 -6.09
N ARG A 159 -15.07 -10.33 -4.99
CA ARG A 159 -14.84 -9.06 -4.27
C ARG A 159 -14.00 -8.07 -5.07
N ALA A 160 -13.31 -8.49 -6.12
CA ALA A 160 -12.56 -7.58 -6.98
C ALA A 160 -13.48 -6.55 -7.66
N THR A 161 -14.75 -6.86 -7.87
CA THR A 161 -15.75 -5.90 -8.36
C THR A 161 -16.04 -4.79 -7.34
N GLN A 162 -15.99 -5.09 -6.05
CA GLN A 162 -16.13 -4.08 -5.01
C GLN A 162 -14.91 -3.15 -4.99
N PHE A 163 -13.72 -3.71 -5.20
CA PHE A 163 -12.52 -2.89 -5.35
C PHE A 163 -12.62 -1.97 -6.57
N ASP A 164 -13.07 -2.47 -7.72
CA ASP A 164 -13.29 -1.67 -8.91
C ASP A 164 -14.30 -0.54 -8.64
N TYR A 165 -15.44 -0.86 -8.04
CA TYR A 165 -16.48 0.12 -7.71
C TYR A 165 -15.95 1.27 -6.83
N HIS A 166 -15.19 0.96 -5.78
CA HIS A 166 -14.70 1.95 -4.84
C HIS A 166 -13.44 2.68 -5.29
N PHE A 167 -12.57 2.03 -6.10
CA PHE A 167 -11.27 2.60 -6.47
C PHE A 167 -11.20 3.21 -7.87
N SER A 168 -12.18 2.95 -8.76
CA SER A 168 -12.21 3.55 -10.10
C SER A 168 -12.31 5.08 -10.09
N GLN A 169 -12.86 5.68 -9.04
CA GLN A 169 -12.85 7.13 -8.84
C GLN A 169 -11.44 7.72 -8.72
N PHE A 170 -10.47 6.93 -8.20
CA PHE A 170 -9.08 7.36 -8.02
C PHE A 170 -8.24 7.15 -9.26
N GLY A 171 -8.57 6.19 -10.12
CA GLY A 171 -7.80 5.90 -11.32
C GLY A 171 -8.26 4.66 -12.07
N GLN A 172 -7.40 4.18 -12.96
CA GLN A 172 -7.69 2.97 -13.74
C GLN A 172 -7.57 1.73 -12.86
N VAL A 173 -8.62 0.94 -12.79
CA VAL A 173 -8.61 -0.37 -12.12
C VAL A 173 -8.50 -1.48 -13.16
N ILE A 174 -7.63 -2.43 -12.88
CA ILE A 174 -7.51 -3.68 -13.63
C ILE A 174 -7.91 -4.82 -12.72
N VAL A 175 -9.00 -5.50 -13.04
CA VAL A 175 -9.45 -6.72 -12.37
C VAL A 175 -8.87 -7.93 -13.13
N LYS A 176 -8.18 -8.80 -12.43
CA LYS A 176 -7.62 -10.00 -13.04
C LYS A 176 -8.73 -11.04 -13.25
N LYS A 177 -8.81 -11.57 -14.47
CA LYS A 177 -9.61 -12.77 -14.70
C LYS A 177 -9.00 -13.94 -13.93
N GLN A 178 -9.84 -14.69 -13.22
CA GLN A 178 -9.38 -15.99 -12.71
C GLN A 178 -8.87 -16.82 -13.90
N ARG A 179 -7.65 -17.33 -13.78
CA ARG A 179 -7.28 -18.49 -14.58
C ARG A 179 -8.16 -19.62 -14.05
N GLY A 180 -9.12 -20.07 -14.87
CA GLY A 180 -9.95 -21.22 -14.54
C GLY A 180 -9.04 -22.34 -14.06
N MET A 181 -9.42 -23.00 -12.96
CA MET A 181 -8.91 -24.32 -12.69
C MET A 181 -9.38 -25.19 -13.86
N LEU A 182 -8.43 -25.53 -14.72
CA LEU A 182 -8.59 -26.62 -15.69
C LEU A 182 -8.46 -27.94 -14.95
#